data_44037b894eca9463184beb0f894307ce
#
_entry.id   44037b894eca9463184beb0f894307ce
#
_cell.length_a   1.000
_cell.length_b   1.000
_cell.length_c   1.000
_cell.angle_alpha   90.00
_cell.angle_beta   90.00
_cell.angle_gamma   90.00
#
_symmetry.space_group_name_H-M   'P 1'
#
loop_
_entity.id
_entity.type
_entity.pdbx_description
1 polymer ?
#
loop_
_entity_poly.entity_id
_entity_poly.type
_entity_poly.pdbx_seq_one_letter_code
_entity_poly.pdbx_strand_id
1 'polypeptide(L)'
;MLFRSKGLTGAATPISDIGMIFITNKEPMLDKNVRLAAIMAIDKKAIVDRLLHGYGVPIETLEAPEYSAFDSTIKTPYDPKKAMELLAASGYSPEKPVKFTIQTTRGLKPKDYEMIQAIVGMWRKVGIEADIEVYEIAKHFELRTTHKLAPAAFYNWGDAIGDPTTSTGFAMFGPSPHSAFKTDDLDAKIGPLWGEKDEKKRIDGWKAVDAYIAEQGYVIPLLQYVQPIVYKSDLKVIPNKSGALQPTLVSPAT
;
A
#
# COMPACT_ATOMS: atom_id res chain seq x y z
N MET A 1 -4.91 -26.34 -3.01
CA MET A 1 -4.92 -27.72 -2.50
C MET A 1 -4.50 -28.80 -3.52
N LEU A 2 -4.21 -28.47 -4.75
CA LEU A 2 -3.83 -29.43 -5.82
C LEU A 2 -2.43 -30.06 -5.66
N PHE A 3 -1.60 -29.56 -4.77
CA PHE A 3 -0.20 -30.01 -4.67
C PHE A 3 0.06 -31.11 -3.63
N ARG A 4 -0.82 -31.28 -2.63
CA ARG A 4 -0.62 -32.29 -1.56
C ARG A 4 -0.68 -33.74 -2.02
N SER A 5 -1.30 -34.01 -3.17
CA SER A 5 -1.44 -35.37 -3.70
C SER A 5 -0.20 -35.91 -4.43
N LYS A 6 0.88 -35.13 -4.57
CA LYS A 6 2.08 -35.49 -5.35
C LYS A 6 3.39 -35.41 -4.55
N GLY A 7 3.34 -35.58 -3.23
CA GLY A 7 4.55 -35.40 -2.39
C GLY A 7 5.04 -33.97 -2.33
N LEU A 8 4.14 -32.98 -2.50
CA LEU A 8 4.43 -31.56 -2.44
C LEU A 8 3.69 -30.91 -1.26
N THR A 9 4.33 -29.94 -0.64
CA THR A 9 3.78 -29.09 0.42
C THR A 9 3.75 -27.65 -0.06
N GLY A 10 2.67 -26.94 0.27
CA GLY A 10 2.54 -25.50 0.01
C GLY A 10 2.53 -24.71 1.30
N ALA A 11 3.23 -23.61 1.33
CA ALA A 11 3.15 -22.58 2.37
C ALA A 11 2.82 -21.22 1.74
N ALA A 12 2.19 -20.35 2.51
CA ALA A 12 1.90 -18.98 2.11
C ALA A 12 2.24 -18.07 3.30
N THR A 13 3.12 -17.10 3.07
CA THR A 13 3.66 -16.25 4.14
C THR A 13 3.56 -14.78 3.72
N PRO A 14 3.09 -13.90 4.62
CA PRO A 14 3.21 -12.46 4.39
C PRO A 14 4.67 -12.07 4.22
N ILE A 15 4.94 -11.25 3.22
CA ILE A 15 6.28 -10.75 2.90
C ILE A 15 6.35 -9.25 3.14
N SER A 16 7.55 -8.73 3.32
CA SER A 16 7.84 -7.31 3.52
C SER A 16 7.65 -6.50 2.22
N ASP A 17 6.48 -6.64 1.60
CA ASP A 17 6.10 -5.96 0.37
C ASP A 17 4.62 -5.58 0.44
N ILE A 18 4.34 -4.29 0.35
CA ILE A 18 2.99 -3.75 0.45
C ILE A 18 2.54 -3.13 -0.86
N GLY A 19 1.25 -3.29 -1.18
CA GLY A 19 0.60 -2.58 -2.27
C GLY A 19 -0.08 -1.33 -1.75
N MET A 20 0.07 -0.22 -2.47
CA MET A 20 -0.50 1.07 -2.11
C MET A 20 -0.84 1.91 -3.33
N ILE A 21 -1.62 2.95 -3.14
CA ILE A 21 -1.79 4.02 -4.12
C ILE A 21 -1.12 5.27 -3.57
N PHE A 22 -0.08 5.74 -4.25
CA PHE A 22 0.46 7.06 -4.04
C PHE A 22 -0.55 8.12 -4.48
N ILE A 23 -0.70 9.13 -3.66
CA ILE A 23 -1.42 10.36 -3.95
C ILE A 23 -0.38 11.45 -4.24
N THR A 24 -0.68 12.38 -5.12
CA THR A 24 0.24 13.46 -5.49
C THR A 24 -0.35 14.84 -5.16
N ASN A 25 0.51 15.87 -5.12
CA ASN A 25 0.10 17.27 -4.94
C ASN A 25 -0.58 17.85 -6.20
N LYS A 26 -1.50 17.11 -6.80
CA LYS A 26 -2.28 17.53 -7.97
C LYS A 26 -3.77 17.51 -7.66
N GLU A 27 -4.51 18.46 -8.24
CA GLU A 27 -5.96 18.39 -8.17
C GLU A 27 -6.50 17.06 -8.71
N PRO A 28 -7.53 16.50 -8.08
CA PRO A 28 -8.28 17.02 -6.93
C PRO A 28 -7.71 16.54 -5.57
N MET A 29 -6.52 15.93 -5.56
CA MET A 29 -5.92 15.31 -4.36
C MET A 29 -5.36 16.34 -3.36
N LEU A 30 -5.41 17.64 -3.66
CA LEU A 30 -5.12 18.69 -2.69
C LEU A 30 -6.23 18.79 -1.62
N ASP A 31 -7.46 18.42 -1.96
CA ASP A 31 -8.56 18.37 -1.01
C ASP A 31 -8.49 17.13 -0.11
N LYS A 32 -8.36 17.36 1.21
CA LYS A 32 -8.33 16.29 2.23
C LYS A 32 -9.57 15.40 2.19
N ASN A 33 -10.76 15.99 1.96
CA ASN A 33 -11.99 15.22 1.92
C ASN A 33 -12.00 14.23 0.75
N VAL A 34 -11.49 14.65 -0.41
CA VAL A 34 -11.36 13.78 -1.58
C VAL A 34 -10.41 12.62 -1.29
N ARG A 35 -9.25 12.87 -0.65
CA ARG A 35 -8.30 11.82 -0.27
C ARG A 35 -8.93 10.82 0.69
N LEU A 36 -9.53 11.31 1.77
CA LEU A 36 -10.17 10.44 2.78
C LEU A 36 -11.36 9.67 2.20
N ALA A 37 -12.17 10.29 1.33
CA ALA A 37 -13.26 9.61 0.64
C ALA A 37 -12.73 8.48 -0.26
N ALA A 38 -11.64 8.72 -0.99
CA ALA A 38 -11.01 7.69 -1.81
C ALA A 38 -10.53 6.49 -0.97
N ILE A 39 -9.97 6.73 0.22
CA ILE A 39 -9.56 5.67 1.15
C ILE A 39 -10.79 4.88 1.66
N MET A 40 -11.78 5.58 2.20
CA MET A 40 -12.96 4.98 2.84
C MET A 40 -13.88 4.24 1.86
N ALA A 41 -13.78 4.54 0.58
CA ALA A 41 -14.54 3.85 -0.46
C ALA A 41 -13.97 2.48 -0.87
N ILE A 42 -12.79 2.09 -0.38
CA ILE A 42 -12.12 0.84 -0.79
C ILE A 42 -12.38 -0.28 0.22
N ASP A 43 -13.08 -1.32 -0.19
CA ASP A 43 -13.21 -2.58 0.56
C ASP A 43 -11.97 -3.44 0.31
N LYS A 44 -10.91 -3.18 1.09
CA LYS A 44 -9.64 -3.90 1.02
C LYS A 44 -9.81 -5.40 1.28
N LYS A 45 -10.72 -5.74 2.21
CA LYS A 45 -11.02 -7.14 2.53
C LYS A 45 -11.64 -7.87 1.34
N ALA A 46 -12.58 -7.26 0.65
CA ALA A 46 -13.18 -7.84 -0.55
C ALA A 46 -12.15 -8.04 -1.68
N ILE A 47 -11.19 -7.12 -1.83
CA ILE A 47 -10.08 -7.27 -2.78
C ILE A 47 -9.27 -8.51 -2.44
N VAL A 48 -8.84 -8.65 -1.19
CA VAL A 48 -8.04 -9.81 -0.76
C VAL A 48 -8.81 -11.11 -0.91
N ASP A 49 -10.05 -11.17 -0.42
CA ASP A 49 -10.82 -12.42 -0.40
C ASP A 49 -11.22 -12.88 -1.81
N ARG A 50 -11.73 -11.94 -2.64
CA ARG A 50 -12.36 -12.30 -3.93
C ARG A 50 -11.38 -12.27 -5.10
N LEU A 51 -10.48 -11.28 -5.14
CA LEU A 51 -9.55 -11.11 -6.25
C LEU A 51 -8.24 -11.86 -6.02
N LEU A 52 -7.70 -11.82 -4.80
CA LEU A 52 -6.44 -12.46 -4.44
C LEU A 52 -6.62 -13.82 -3.76
N HIS A 53 -7.85 -14.32 -3.62
CA HIS A 53 -8.15 -15.63 -3.03
C HIS A 53 -7.52 -15.85 -1.65
N GLY A 54 -7.45 -14.78 -0.82
CA GLY A 54 -6.83 -14.80 0.50
C GLY A 54 -5.32 -14.64 0.51
N TYR A 55 -4.67 -14.46 -0.65
CA TYR A 55 -3.23 -14.23 -0.73
C TYR A 55 -2.88 -12.74 -0.58
N GLY A 56 -3.21 -12.17 0.58
CA GLY A 56 -2.92 -10.81 0.99
C GLY A 56 -3.41 -10.57 2.41
N VAL A 57 -2.87 -9.54 3.06
CA VAL A 57 -3.32 -9.06 4.37
C VAL A 57 -3.70 -7.59 4.20
N PRO A 58 -4.96 -7.18 4.40
CA PRO A 58 -5.33 -5.76 4.37
C PRO A 58 -4.52 -4.96 5.40
N ILE A 59 -4.01 -3.80 5.01
CA ILE A 59 -3.23 -2.92 5.89
C ILE A 59 -3.77 -1.49 5.87
N GLU A 60 -3.45 -0.74 6.94
CA GLU A 60 -3.93 0.64 7.14
C GLU A 60 -2.81 1.67 7.16
N THR A 61 -1.55 1.21 7.23
CA THR A 61 -0.34 2.05 7.26
C THR A 61 0.68 1.52 6.27
N LEU A 62 1.79 2.25 6.10
CA LEU A 62 2.94 1.79 5.32
C LEU A 62 3.82 0.79 6.09
N GLU A 63 3.57 0.63 7.38
CA GLU A 63 4.26 -0.34 8.22
C GLU A 63 3.48 -1.66 8.24
N ALA A 64 4.16 -2.77 7.94
CA ALA A 64 3.59 -4.09 8.03
C ALA A 64 3.46 -4.55 9.50
N PRO A 65 2.55 -5.46 9.83
CA PRO A 65 2.30 -5.89 11.22
C PRO A 65 3.51 -6.39 11.99
N GLU A 66 4.53 -6.87 11.29
CA GLU A 66 5.78 -7.37 11.88
C GLU A 66 6.86 -6.30 12.10
N TYR A 67 6.61 -5.04 11.69
CA TYR A 67 7.58 -3.96 11.84
C TYR A 67 7.46 -3.25 13.18
N SER A 68 8.58 -2.70 13.66
CA SER A 68 8.68 -2.08 14.98
C SER A 68 7.78 -0.86 15.14
N ALA A 69 7.56 -0.10 14.07
CA ALA A 69 6.71 1.09 14.08
C ALA A 69 5.25 0.80 13.74
N PHE A 70 4.86 -0.44 13.51
CA PHE A 70 3.46 -0.79 13.28
C PHE A 70 2.57 -0.39 14.45
N ASP A 71 1.47 0.28 14.16
CA ASP A 71 0.45 0.64 15.13
C ASP A 71 -0.91 0.09 14.72
N SER A 72 -1.36 -0.94 15.44
CA SER A 72 -2.64 -1.60 15.21
C SER A 72 -3.87 -0.73 15.55
N THR A 73 -3.68 0.41 16.20
CA THR A 73 -4.78 1.32 16.56
C THR A 73 -5.19 2.22 15.41
N ILE A 74 -4.30 2.42 14.41
CA ILE A 74 -4.61 3.19 13.21
C ILE A 74 -5.62 2.40 12.37
N LYS A 75 -6.76 3.03 12.07
CA LYS A 75 -7.84 2.43 11.28
C LYS A 75 -8.36 3.43 10.25
N THR A 76 -8.53 2.94 9.04
CA THR A 76 -9.20 3.65 7.94
C THR A 76 -10.33 2.75 7.42
N PRO A 77 -11.48 2.70 8.14
CA PRO A 77 -12.52 1.72 7.87
C PRO A 77 -13.14 1.94 6.49
N TYR A 78 -13.56 0.83 5.86
CA TYR A 78 -14.43 0.89 4.69
C TYR A 78 -15.78 1.47 5.10
N ASP A 79 -16.07 2.68 4.66
CA ASP A 79 -17.32 3.40 4.91
C ASP A 79 -17.71 4.25 3.68
N PRO A 80 -18.41 3.65 2.70
CA PRO A 80 -18.81 4.37 1.50
C PRO A 80 -19.85 5.48 1.78
N LYS A 81 -20.60 5.42 2.88
CA LYS A 81 -21.52 6.51 3.27
C LYS A 81 -20.73 7.72 3.72
N LYS A 82 -19.73 7.50 4.58
CA LYS A 82 -18.84 8.58 5.02
C LYS A 82 -18.04 9.16 3.87
N ALA A 83 -17.60 8.33 2.91
CA ALA A 83 -16.96 8.80 1.68
C ALA A 83 -17.86 9.76 0.88
N MET A 84 -19.14 9.43 0.70
CA MET A 84 -20.11 10.33 0.04
C MET A 84 -20.34 11.64 0.81
N GLU A 85 -20.39 11.60 2.14
CA GLU A 85 -20.51 12.81 2.97
C GLU A 85 -19.29 13.74 2.79
N LEU A 86 -18.08 13.18 2.78
CA LEU A 86 -16.85 13.94 2.56
C LEU A 86 -16.80 14.56 1.17
N LEU A 87 -17.21 13.82 0.14
CA LEU A 87 -17.29 14.33 -1.22
C LEU A 87 -18.34 15.45 -1.34
N ALA A 88 -19.49 15.28 -0.70
CA ALA A 88 -20.54 16.30 -0.69
C ALA A 88 -20.07 17.61 -0.03
N ALA A 89 -19.29 17.52 1.05
CA ALA A 89 -18.67 18.68 1.70
C ALA A 89 -17.71 19.45 0.77
N SER A 90 -17.15 18.78 -0.25
CA SER A 90 -16.28 19.36 -1.28
C SER A 90 -17.02 19.66 -2.60
N GLY A 91 -18.35 19.54 -2.61
CA GLY A 91 -19.20 19.90 -3.77
C GLY A 91 -19.30 18.82 -4.84
N TYR A 92 -18.98 17.56 -4.52
CA TYR A 92 -19.08 16.42 -5.42
C TYR A 92 -20.21 15.48 -5.01
N SER A 93 -20.74 14.72 -5.97
CA SER A 93 -21.76 13.68 -5.76
C SER A 93 -21.68 12.64 -6.87
N PRO A 94 -22.42 11.51 -6.80
CA PRO A 94 -22.50 10.58 -7.92
C PRO A 94 -22.97 11.20 -9.24
N GLU A 95 -23.82 12.25 -9.19
CA GLU A 95 -24.30 12.99 -10.36
C GLU A 95 -23.30 14.07 -10.83
N LYS A 96 -22.43 14.52 -9.93
CA LYS A 96 -21.33 15.46 -10.19
C LYS A 96 -20.03 14.92 -9.62
N PRO A 97 -19.47 13.87 -10.21
CA PRO A 97 -18.32 13.17 -9.65
C PRO A 97 -17.04 14.00 -9.72
N VAL A 98 -16.17 13.78 -8.74
CA VAL A 98 -14.77 14.21 -8.85
C VAL A 98 -14.05 13.34 -9.86
N LYS A 99 -13.24 13.95 -10.75
CA LYS A 99 -12.57 13.24 -11.84
C LYS A 99 -11.06 13.38 -11.76
N PHE A 100 -10.35 12.26 -11.94
CA PHE A 100 -8.90 12.26 -12.03
C PHE A 100 -8.38 11.00 -12.74
N THR A 101 -7.08 10.96 -12.99
CA THR A 101 -6.40 9.79 -13.53
C THR A 101 -5.71 8.99 -12.44
N ILE A 102 -5.85 7.66 -12.50
CA ILE A 102 -5.03 6.72 -11.75
C ILE A 102 -4.14 5.93 -12.69
N GLN A 103 -2.82 5.98 -12.47
CA GLN A 103 -1.88 5.18 -13.24
C GLN A 103 -1.54 3.87 -12.54
N THR A 104 -1.33 2.84 -13.36
CA THR A 104 -0.97 1.50 -12.92
C THR A 104 -0.10 0.80 -13.96
N THR A 105 0.30 -0.42 -13.67
CA THR A 105 0.96 -1.33 -14.59
C THR A 105 0.07 -2.54 -14.87
N ARG A 106 0.61 -3.45 -15.67
CA ARG A 106 0.05 -4.79 -15.84
C ARG A 106 1.17 -5.80 -15.72
N GLY A 107 1.22 -6.48 -14.56
CA GLY A 107 2.20 -7.54 -14.28
C GLY A 107 3.39 -7.12 -13.39
N LEU A 108 3.39 -5.93 -12.80
CA LEU A 108 4.35 -5.58 -11.75
C LEU A 108 4.09 -6.40 -10.49
N LYS A 109 2.82 -6.56 -10.13
CA LYS A 109 2.35 -7.38 -9.01
C LYS A 109 1.17 -8.27 -9.43
N PRO A 110 0.92 -9.39 -8.72
CA PRO A 110 -0.24 -10.23 -9.00
C PRO A 110 -1.53 -9.40 -8.99
N LYS A 111 -2.26 -9.42 -10.12
CA LYS A 111 -3.54 -8.75 -10.27
C LYS A 111 -3.54 -7.22 -10.07
N ASP A 112 -2.41 -6.56 -10.30
CA ASP A 112 -2.27 -5.11 -10.15
C ASP A 112 -3.32 -4.33 -10.95
N TYR A 113 -3.50 -4.64 -12.22
CA TYR A 113 -4.48 -3.98 -13.07
C TYR A 113 -5.92 -4.28 -12.65
N GLU A 114 -6.25 -5.55 -12.43
CA GLU A 114 -7.60 -5.95 -12.00
C GLU A 114 -7.96 -5.38 -10.62
N MET A 115 -6.97 -5.21 -9.75
CA MET A 115 -7.18 -4.57 -8.44
C MET A 115 -7.56 -3.10 -8.62
N ILE A 116 -6.87 -2.37 -9.49
CA ILE A 116 -7.23 -0.97 -9.78
C ILE A 116 -8.58 -0.88 -10.48
N GLN A 117 -8.94 -1.80 -11.37
CA GLN A 117 -10.30 -1.85 -11.94
C GLN A 117 -11.37 -2.04 -10.86
N ALA A 118 -11.13 -2.92 -9.89
CA ALA A 118 -12.05 -3.13 -8.78
C ALA A 118 -12.19 -1.86 -7.91
N ILE A 119 -11.07 -1.20 -7.59
CA ILE A 119 -11.03 0.05 -6.82
C ILE A 119 -11.80 1.17 -7.55
N VAL A 120 -11.54 1.37 -8.83
CA VAL A 120 -12.27 2.36 -9.64
C VAL A 120 -13.77 2.05 -9.69
N GLY A 121 -14.14 0.76 -9.74
CA GLY A 121 -15.53 0.33 -9.61
C GLY A 121 -16.16 0.66 -8.25
N MET A 122 -15.40 0.59 -7.15
CA MET A 122 -15.85 1.00 -5.82
C MET A 122 -15.96 2.53 -5.73
N TRP A 123 -14.97 3.27 -6.22
CA TRP A 123 -14.95 4.73 -6.26
C TRP A 123 -16.13 5.33 -7.00
N ARG A 124 -16.48 4.76 -8.15
CA ARG A 124 -17.64 5.23 -8.95
C ARG A 124 -18.96 5.22 -8.19
N LYS A 125 -19.13 4.27 -7.27
CA LYS A 125 -20.36 4.16 -6.45
C LYS A 125 -20.54 5.30 -5.45
N VAL A 126 -19.47 6.00 -5.11
CA VAL A 126 -19.47 7.11 -4.15
C VAL A 126 -19.33 8.49 -4.81
N GLY A 127 -19.15 8.57 -6.12
CA GLY A 127 -18.99 9.84 -6.84
C GLY A 127 -17.52 10.18 -7.17
N ILE A 128 -16.66 9.17 -7.31
CA ILE A 128 -15.30 9.33 -7.83
C ILE A 128 -15.20 8.62 -9.18
N GLU A 129 -14.88 9.36 -10.24
CA GLU A 129 -14.56 8.83 -11.57
C GLU A 129 -13.07 8.91 -11.80
N ALA A 130 -12.40 7.76 -11.90
CA ALA A 130 -10.98 7.69 -12.20
C ALA A 130 -10.75 6.99 -13.54
N ASP A 131 -10.00 7.64 -14.43
CA ASP A 131 -9.54 7.05 -15.67
C ASP A 131 -8.25 6.26 -15.41
N ILE A 132 -8.21 5.01 -15.89
CA ILE A 132 -7.05 4.13 -15.67
C ILE A 132 -6.06 4.29 -16.82
N GLU A 133 -4.86 4.75 -16.51
CA GLU A 133 -3.73 4.74 -17.44
C GLU A 133 -2.77 3.59 -17.11
N VAL A 134 -2.51 2.75 -18.10
CA VAL A 134 -1.60 1.59 -17.94
C VAL A 134 -0.27 1.92 -18.61
N TYR A 135 0.81 1.80 -17.85
CA TYR A 135 2.16 2.04 -18.32
C TYR A 135 3.01 0.77 -18.30
N GLU A 136 3.99 0.72 -19.17
CA GLU A 136 5.11 -0.22 -19.05
C GLU A 136 5.86 0.02 -17.73
N ILE A 137 6.37 -1.05 -17.13
CA ILE A 137 6.97 -1.01 -15.77
C ILE A 137 8.09 0.04 -15.69
N ALA A 138 9.00 0.06 -16.66
CA ALA A 138 10.11 1.02 -16.68
C ALA A 138 9.61 2.48 -16.74
N LYS A 139 8.60 2.75 -17.60
CA LYS A 139 8.00 4.08 -17.72
C LYS A 139 7.27 4.50 -16.46
N HIS A 140 6.56 3.56 -15.82
CA HIS A 140 5.87 3.80 -14.55
C HIS A 140 6.85 4.25 -13.46
N PHE A 141 8.00 3.58 -13.32
CA PHE A 141 9.04 3.97 -12.37
C PHE A 141 9.72 5.30 -12.75
N GLU A 142 9.97 5.56 -14.02
CA GLU A 142 10.49 6.86 -14.50
C GLU A 142 9.57 8.02 -14.08
N LEU A 143 8.24 7.85 -14.25
CA LEU A 143 7.27 8.88 -13.87
C LEU A 143 7.33 9.21 -12.38
N ARG A 144 7.60 8.23 -11.51
CA ARG A 144 7.80 8.48 -10.08
C ARG A 144 9.08 9.26 -9.82
N THR A 145 10.21 8.79 -10.33
CA THR A 145 11.52 9.43 -10.06
C THR A 145 11.67 10.81 -10.69
N THR A 146 10.85 11.12 -11.71
CA THR A 146 10.77 12.45 -12.34
C THR A 146 9.63 13.31 -11.79
N HIS A 147 8.92 12.86 -10.75
CA HIS A 147 7.77 13.54 -10.14
C HIS A 147 6.64 13.89 -11.12
N LYS A 148 6.40 13.02 -12.11
CA LYS A 148 5.38 13.19 -13.15
C LYS A 148 4.20 12.24 -12.98
N LEU A 149 4.01 11.66 -11.79
CA LEU A 149 2.87 10.80 -11.51
C LEU A 149 1.54 11.50 -11.77
N ALA A 150 0.53 10.73 -12.14
CA ALA A 150 -0.88 11.15 -12.14
C ALA A 150 -1.33 11.53 -10.71
N PRO A 151 -2.52 12.13 -10.53
CA PRO A 151 -3.07 12.41 -9.20
C PRO A 151 -3.07 11.20 -8.27
N ALA A 152 -3.27 9.99 -8.80
CA ALA A 152 -3.15 8.73 -8.10
C ALA A 152 -2.28 7.75 -8.90
N ALA A 153 -1.47 6.92 -8.21
CA ALA A 153 -0.60 5.95 -8.86
C ALA A 153 -0.42 4.70 -8.01
N PHE A 154 -0.74 3.52 -8.56
CA PHE A 154 -0.53 2.27 -7.87
C PHE A 154 0.93 1.87 -7.86
N TYR A 155 1.44 1.52 -6.70
CA TYR A 155 2.79 1.01 -6.50
C TYR A 155 2.81 -0.11 -5.46
N ASN A 156 3.93 -0.79 -5.41
CA ASN A 156 4.32 -1.59 -4.26
C ASN A 156 5.55 -0.97 -3.59
N TRP A 157 5.71 -1.27 -2.32
CA TRP A 157 6.88 -0.89 -1.53
C TRP A 157 7.39 -2.10 -0.76
N GLY A 158 8.62 -2.49 -1.03
CA GLY A 158 9.29 -3.55 -0.31
C GLY A 158 10.26 -2.98 0.73
N ASP A 159 10.18 -3.49 1.95
CA ASP A 159 11.13 -3.19 3.01
C ASP A 159 11.61 -4.49 3.66
N ALA A 160 12.79 -4.94 3.25
CA ALA A 160 13.35 -6.22 3.72
C ALA A 160 13.89 -6.17 5.16
N ILE A 161 14.13 -4.99 5.71
CA ILE A 161 14.73 -4.81 7.04
C ILE A 161 13.71 -4.40 8.11
N GLY A 162 12.52 -3.93 7.71
CA GLY A 162 11.46 -3.52 8.63
C GLY A 162 11.78 -2.24 9.40
N ASP A 163 12.60 -1.35 8.81
CA ASP A 163 12.94 -0.06 9.39
C ASP A 163 12.04 1.04 8.79
N PRO A 164 11.29 1.80 9.62
CA PRO A 164 10.37 2.82 9.13
C PRO A 164 11.05 3.94 8.32
N THR A 165 12.36 4.12 8.43
CA THR A 165 13.10 5.03 7.56
C THR A 165 13.07 4.57 6.11
N THR A 166 13.14 3.24 5.87
CA THR A 166 13.17 2.65 4.53
C THR A 166 11.76 2.42 3.96
N SER A 167 10.72 2.38 4.79
CA SER A 167 9.31 2.33 4.39
C SER A 167 8.70 3.73 4.33
N THR A 168 8.09 4.19 5.41
CA THR A 168 7.41 5.48 5.50
C THR A 168 8.35 6.65 5.19
N GLY A 169 9.60 6.61 5.69
CA GLY A 169 10.58 7.67 5.47
C GLY A 169 10.85 7.91 3.99
N PHE A 170 11.29 6.90 3.24
CA PHE A 170 11.57 7.06 1.81
C PHE A 170 10.31 7.32 0.97
N ALA A 171 9.18 6.75 1.34
CA ALA A 171 7.95 6.91 0.57
C ALA A 171 7.31 8.29 0.75
N MET A 172 7.47 8.93 1.92
CA MET A 172 6.68 10.09 2.32
C MET A 172 7.50 11.36 2.60
N PHE A 173 8.82 11.26 2.81
CA PHE A 173 9.67 12.43 3.06
C PHE A 173 9.87 13.24 1.77
N GLY A 174 9.46 14.51 1.75
CA GLY A 174 9.47 15.36 0.56
C GLY A 174 10.81 15.46 -0.18
N PRO A 175 11.97 15.56 0.51
CA PRO A 175 13.29 15.49 -0.13
C PRO A 175 13.65 14.13 -0.76
N SER A 176 12.96 13.05 -0.42
CA SER A 176 13.20 11.74 -1.04
C SER A 176 12.81 11.76 -2.53
N PRO A 177 13.62 11.16 -3.41
CA PRO A 177 13.28 11.03 -4.84
C PRO A 177 12.06 10.13 -5.08
N HIS A 178 11.60 9.42 -4.06
CA HIS A 178 10.50 8.49 -4.14
C HIS A 178 9.18 9.04 -3.62
N SER A 179 9.22 10.18 -2.92
CA SER A 179 8.02 10.80 -2.34
C SER A 179 7.10 11.35 -3.43
N ALA A 180 5.81 11.06 -3.29
CA ALA A 180 4.78 11.50 -4.22
C ALA A 180 3.95 12.70 -3.69
N PHE A 181 3.70 12.76 -2.37
CA PHE A 181 2.98 13.84 -1.72
C PHE A 181 3.91 14.60 -0.78
N LYS A 182 4.07 15.90 -1.02
CA LYS A 182 5.06 16.73 -0.31
C LYS A 182 4.36 17.85 0.44
N THR A 183 4.61 17.94 1.74
CA THR A 183 4.14 19.05 2.59
C THR A 183 5.20 19.36 3.64
N ASP A 184 5.37 20.66 3.96
CA ASP A 184 6.36 21.13 4.94
C ASP A 184 6.10 20.57 6.34
N ASP A 185 4.83 20.40 6.71
CA ASP A 185 4.43 19.88 8.01
C ASP A 185 4.73 18.38 8.17
N LEU A 186 4.60 17.59 7.10
CA LEU A 186 5.01 16.19 7.10
C LEU A 186 6.54 16.08 7.15
N ASP A 187 7.25 16.89 6.36
CA ASP A 187 8.70 16.92 6.34
C ASP A 187 9.28 17.34 7.70
N ALA A 188 8.66 18.29 8.39
CA ALA A 188 9.03 18.69 9.74
C ALA A 188 8.86 17.57 10.78
N LYS A 189 7.93 16.65 10.57
CA LYS A 189 7.73 15.47 11.44
C LYS A 189 8.72 14.34 11.12
N ILE A 190 9.00 14.10 9.86
CA ILE A 190 9.88 13.01 9.40
C ILE A 190 11.36 13.36 9.58
N GLY A 191 11.76 14.59 9.22
CA GLY A 191 13.16 15.01 9.19
C GLY A 191 13.96 14.67 10.45
N PRO A 192 13.48 15.01 11.66
CA PRO A 192 14.19 14.71 12.90
C PRO A 192 14.41 13.22 13.17
N LEU A 193 13.53 12.36 12.66
CA LEU A 193 13.59 10.91 12.92
C LEU A 193 14.73 10.19 12.20
N TRP A 194 15.29 10.80 11.15
CA TRP A 194 16.44 10.26 10.43
C TRP A 194 17.70 10.23 11.30
N GLY A 195 17.82 11.16 12.25
CA GLY A 195 18.98 11.27 13.14
C GLY A 195 18.70 10.87 14.59
N GLU A 196 17.48 10.44 14.93
CA GLU A 196 17.13 10.07 16.30
C GLU A 196 17.83 8.77 16.71
N LYS A 197 18.61 8.85 17.80
CA LYS A 197 19.43 7.75 18.32
C LYS A 197 18.74 6.98 19.45
N ASP A 198 17.79 7.59 20.13
CA ASP A 198 16.96 6.93 21.11
C ASP A 198 15.92 6.07 20.39
N GLU A 199 16.08 4.75 20.46
CA GLU A 199 15.25 3.80 19.74
C GLU A 199 13.77 3.96 20.08
N LYS A 200 13.44 4.15 21.37
CA LYS A 200 12.04 4.32 21.78
C LYS A 200 11.43 5.59 21.20
N LYS A 201 12.12 6.71 21.29
CA LYS A 201 11.66 7.98 20.72
C LYS A 201 11.53 7.89 19.21
N ARG A 202 12.46 7.22 18.56
CA ARG A 202 12.44 7.01 17.13
C ARG A 202 11.21 6.20 16.70
N ILE A 203 10.95 5.07 17.34
CA ILE A 203 9.78 4.22 17.05
C ILE A 203 8.46 4.95 17.35
N ASP A 204 8.34 5.61 18.51
CA ASP A 204 7.16 6.39 18.88
C ASP A 204 6.93 7.55 17.87
N GLY A 205 8.01 8.19 17.42
CA GLY A 205 7.97 9.23 16.40
C GLY A 205 7.43 8.73 15.06
N TRP A 206 7.90 7.56 14.59
CA TRP A 206 7.40 6.97 13.35
C TRP A 206 5.93 6.54 13.44
N LYS A 207 5.49 5.99 14.59
CA LYS A 207 4.06 5.72 14.82
C LYS A 207 3.21 6.98 14.74
N ALA A 208 3.70 8.08 15.32
CA ALA A 208 3.01 9.37 15.23
C ALA A 208 2.97 9.92 13.79
N VAL A 209 4.01 9.70 13.00
CA VAL A 209 4.04 10.05 11.57
C VAL A 209 3.00 9.23 10.79
N ASP A 210 2.94 7.92 11.01
CA ASP A 210 1.96 7.06 10.34
C ASP A 210 0.52 7.42 10.69
N ALA A 211 0.26 7.73 11.97
CA ALA A 211 -1.05 8.21 12.40
C ALA A 211 -1.43 9.52 11.70
N TYR A 212 -0.47 10.44 11.56
CA TYR A 212 -0.67 11.71 10.86
C TYR A 212 -0.92 11.50 9.36
N ILE A 213 -0.16 10.63 8.70
CA ILE A 213 -0.35 10.27 7.30
C ILE A 213 -1.75 9.71 7.06
N ALA A 214 -2.21 8.80 7.94
CA ALA A 214 -3.54 8.22 7.87
C ALA A 214 -4.64 9.27 8.09
N GLU A 215 -4.48 10.16 9.08
CA GLU A 215 -5.41 11.26 9.36
C GLU A 215 -5.54 12.23 8.17
N GLN A 216 -4.44 12.52 7.49
CA GLN A 216 -4.40 13.44 6.35
C GLN A 216 -4.75 12.75 5.02
N GLY A 217 -4.69 11.42 4.97
CA GLY A 217 -4.94 10.65 3.76
C GLY A 217 -3.88 10.83 2.68
N TYR A 218 -2.59 10.95 3.06
CA TYR A 218 -1.50 11.26 2.10
C TYR A 218 -1.08 10.06 1.24
N VAL A 219 -1.51 8.87 1.57
CA VAL A 219 -1.31 7.64 0.81
C VAL A 219 -2.47 6.69 1.09
N ILE A 220 -2.75 5.77 0.18
CA ILE A 220 -3.76 4.72 0.37
C ILE A 220 -3.04 3.36 0.50
N PRO A 221 -2.72 2.89 1.71
CA PRO A 221 -2.27 1.52 1.91
C PRO A 221 -3.38 0.55 1.54
N LEU A 222 -3.06 -0.55 0.87
CA LEU A 222 -4.04 -1.53 0.41
C LEU A 222 -3.87 -2.87 1.10
N LEU A 223 -2.73 -3.49 0.91
CA LEU A 223 -2.45 -4.82 1.44
C LEU A 223 -0.96 -5.11 1.55
N GLN A 224 -0.59 -6.00 2.45
CA GLN A 224 0.68 -6.69 2.46
C GLN A 224 0.55 -7.95 1.58
N TYR A 225 1.53 -8.17 0.69
CA TYR A 225 1.53 -9.34 -0.17
C TYR A 225 1.86 -10.61 0.60
N VAL A 226 1.25 -11.71 0.17
CA VAL A 226 1.54 -13.06 0.65
C VAL A 226 2.18 -13.83 -0.48
N GLN A 227 3.35 -14.41 -0.23
CA GLN A 227 4.05 -15.22 -1.20
C GLN A 227 3.75 -16.71 -0.99
N PRO A 228 3.10 -17.38 -1.95
CA PRO A 228 2.99 -18.82 -1.95
C PRO A 228 4.30 -19.46 -2.41
N ILE A 229 4.74 -20.49 -1.70
CA ILE A 229 5.85 -21.36 -2.08
C ILE A 229 5.38 -22.80 -2.11
N VAL A 230 5.91 -23.60 -3.02
CA VAL A 230 5.65 -25.04 -3.13
C VAL A 230 6.99 -25.77 -3.13
N TYR A 231 7.11 -26.78 -2.31
CA TYR A 231 8.32 -27.58 -2.15
C TYR A 231 8.00 -29.05 -1.89
N LYS A 232 8.99 -29.93 -2.00
CA LYS A 232 8.83 -31.35 -1.71
C LYS A 232 8.51 -31.56 -0.23
N SER A 233 7.60 -32.50 0.07
CA SER A 233 7.14 -32.78 1.44
C SER A 233 8.23 -33.37 2.36
N ASP A 234 9.33 -33.87 1.78
CA ASP A 234 10.52 -34.33 2.49
C ASP A 234 11.49 -33.20 2.88
N LEU A 235 11.14 -31.95 2.57
CA LEU A 235 11.87 -30.76 2.95
C LEU A 235 11.12 -29.97 4.02
N LYS A 236 11.88 -29.29 4.87
CA LYS A 236 11.44 -28.20 5.74
C LYS A 236 11.95 -26.88 5.16
N VAL A 237 11.04 -25.96 4.90
CA VAL A 237 11.37 -24.62 4.41
C VAL A 237 10.91 -23.60 5.44
N ILE A 238 11.84 -22.75 5.89
CA ILE A 238 11.54 -21.62 6.76
C ILE A 238 11.26 -20.42 5.84
N PRO A 239 10.04 -19.89 5.85
CA PRO A 239 9.71 -18.73 5.02
C PRO A 239 10.53 -17.50 5.40
N ASN A 240 10.96 -16.74 4.40
CA ASN A 240 11.67 -15.48 4.60
C ASN A 240 10.74 -14.29 4.30
N LYS A 241 10.74 -13.29 5.16
CA LYS A 241 9.94 -12.07 4.99
C LYS A 241 10.29 -11.26 3.75
N SER A 242 11.52 -11.37 3.24
CA SER A 242 11.89 -10.74 1.96
C SER A 242 11.22 -11.40 0.73
N GLY A 243 10.59 -12.55 0.91
CA GLY A 243 10.06 -13.36 -0.18
C GLY A 243 11.13 -14.17 -0.95
N ALA A 244 12.41 -13.95 -0.68
CA ALA A 244 13.48 -14.68 -1.34
C ALA A 244 13.64 -16.09 -0.75
N LEU A 245 13.75 -17.10 -1.61
CA LEU A 245 14.13 -18.44 -1.20
C LEU A 245 15.63 -18.47 -0.89
N GLN A 246 15.98 -18.71 0.37
CA GLN A 246 17.36 -18.83 0.80
C GLN A 246 17.71 -20.31 1.05
N PRO A 247 18.76 -20.86 0.41
CA PRO A 247 19.15 -22.26 0.59
C PRO A 247 19.41 -22.63 2.06
N THR A 248 19.93 -21.70 2.86
CA THR A 248 20.19 -21.87 4.30
C THR A 248 18.93 -22.07 5.15
N LEU A 249 17.76 -21.73 4.61
CA LEU A 249 16.45 -21.91 5.25
C LEU A 249 15.74 -23.18 4.78
N VAL A 250 16.43 -24.04 4.04
CA VAL A 250 15.90 -25.32 3.53
C VAL A 250 16.71 -26.46 4.15
N SER A 251 16.03 -27.43 4.72
CA SER A 251 16.64 -28.65 5.30
C SER A 251 15.74 -29.86 5.01
N PRO A 252 16.27 -31.10 5.14
CA PRO A 252 15.42 -32.27 5.15
C PRO A 252 14.36 -32.19 6.26
N ALA A 253 13.15 -32.67 5.97
CA ALA A 253 12.14 -32.86 7.00
C ALA A 253 12.55 -34.11 7.80
N THR A 254 12.79 -33.95 9.10
CA THR A 254 13.07 -35.08 10.02
C THR A 254 11.82 -35.84 10.33
#